data_ad4dbeb1ce5a6d9d12c31829d19010e6
#
_entry.id   ad4dbeb1ce5a6d9d12c31829d19010e6
#
_cell.length_a   1.000
_cell.length_b   1.000
_cell.length_c   1.000
_cell.angle_alpha   90.00
_cell.angle_beta   90.00
_cell.angle_gamma   90.00
#
_symmetry.space_group_name_H-M   'P 1'
#
loop_
_entity.id
_entity.type
_entity.pdbx_description
1 polymer ?
#
loop_
_entity_poly.entity_id
_entity_poly.type
_entity_poly.pdbx_seq_one_letter_code
_entity_poly.pdbx_strand_id
1 'polypeptide(L)'
;MIQATNKNFKELLQSNLPVLVDFWAEWCGPCRMLAPVLEEVSAEYESVFITAKLNSDENSEIAFKHEVRSIPTLILFKSGIEVARMTGAKPKPAIGAWLGEHVEV
;
A
#
# COMPACT_ATOMS: atom_id res chain seq x y z
N MET A 1 0.08 -10.94 0.96
CA MET A 1 0.76 -9.63 0.90
C MET A 1 2.00 -9.64 1.77
N ILE A 2 3.03 -8.92 1.33
CA ILE A 2 4.27 -8.81 2.09
C ILE A 2 4.05 -7.90 3.29
N GLN A 3 4.65 -8.25 4.43
CA GLN A 3 4.65 -7.37 5.59
C GLN A 3 5.85 -6.43 5.49
N ALA A 4 5.57 -5.15 5.27
CA ALA A 4 6.59 -4.11 5.23
C ALA A 4 6.87 -3.63 6.66
N THR A 5 8.13 -3.37 6.97
CA THR A 5 8.58 -2.93 8.28
C THR A 5 9.62 -1.84 8.12
N ASN A 6 9.98 -1.17 9.23
CA ASN A 6 11.08 -0.21 9.23
C ASN A 6 12.37 -0.85 8.71
N LYS A 7 12.55 -2.15 8.95
CA LYS A 7 13.78 -2.86 8.59
C LYS A 7 13.87 -3.23 7.12
N ASN A 8 12.75 -3.64 6.51
CA ASN A 8 12.77 -4.16 5.13
C ASN A 8 12.26 -3.16 4.08
N PHE A 9 11.79 -1.99 4.49
CA PHE A 9 11.11 -1.07 3.59
C PHE A 9 12.00 -0.59 2.45
N LYS A 10 13.22 -0.21 2.77
CA LYS A 10 14.17 0.28 1.76
C LYS A 10 14.47 -0.79 0.71
N GLU A 11 14.71 -2.01 1.17
CA GLU A 11 14.97 -3.14 0.27
C GLU A 11 13.74 -3.47 -0.58
N LEU A 12 12.56 -3.45 0.04
CA LEU A 12 11.31 -3.71 -0.66
C LEU A 12 11.11 -2.74 -1.82
N LEU A 13 11.39 -1.47 -1.62
CA LEU A 13 11.23 -0.45 -2.66
C LEU A 13 12.26 -0.55 -3.79
N GLN A 14 13.28 -1.39 -3.64
CA GLN A 14 14.27 -1.62 -4.70
C GLN A 14 13.80 -2.67 -5.71
N SER A 15 12.61 -3.21 -5.54
CA SER A 15 12.04 -4.19 -6.47
C SER A 15 11.94 -3.62 -7.89
N ASN A 16 12.04 -4.51 -8.88
CA ASN A 16 11.82 -4.15 -10.28
C ASN A 16 10.36 -3.84 -10.59
N LEU A 17 9.44 -4.34 -9.77
CA LEU A 17 8.02 -4.06 -9.92
C LEU A 17 7.62 -2.87 -9.06
N PRO A 18 6.56 -2.13 -9.45
CA PRO A 18 5.98 -1.15 -8.53
C PRO A 18 5.56 -1.80 -7.22
N VAL A 19 5.50 -1.03 -6.17
CA VAL A 19 5.12 -1.52 -4.84
C VAL A 19 3.96 -0.68 -4.31
N LEU A 20 2.85 -1.35 -4.02
CA LEU A 20 1.69 -0.74 -3.39
C LEU A 20 1.75 -1.03 -1.90
N VAL A 21 1.82 0.00 -1.07
CA VAL A 21 1.92 -0.15 0.38
C VAL A 21 0.65 0.36 1.06
N ASP A 22 0.03 -0.50 1.86
CA ASP A 22 -1.13 -0.18 2.69
C ASP A 22 -0.65 0.16 4.10
N PHE A 23 -0.76 1.42 4.49
CA PHE A 23 -0.48 1.88 5.85
C PHE A 23 -1.75 1.71 6.68
N TRP A 24 -1.71 0.85 7.69
CA TRP A 24 -2.88 0.42 8.46
C TRP A 24 -2.55 0.30 9.94
N ALA A 25 -3.57 0.04 10.77
CA ALA A 25 -3.41 -0.31 12.17
C ALA A 25 -4.56 -1.23 12.60
N GLU A 26 -4.32 -2.03 13.64
CA GLU A 26 -5.32 -3.01 14.10
C GLU A 26 -6.61 -2.38 14.63
N TRP A 27 -6.50 -1.23 15.29
CA TRP A 27 -7.65 -0.53 15.87
C TRP A 27 -8.51 0.20 14.82
N CYS A 28 -8.04 0.27 13.61
CA CYS A 28 -8.65 1.08 12.55
C CYS A 28 -9.76 0.30 11.83
N GLY A 29 -11.02 0.69 12.05
CA GLY A 29 -12.16 0.06 11.41
C GLY A 29 -12.12 0.11 9.89
N PRO A 30 -11.92 1.29 9.28
CA PRO A 30 -11.79 1.39 7.82
C PRO A 30 -10.65 0.55 7.25
N CYS A 31 -9.54 0.39 7.99
CA CYS A 31 -8.45 -0.48 7.56
C CYS A 31 -8.91 -1.93 7.45
N ARG A 32 -9.71 -2.39 8.42
CA ARG A 32 -10.26 -3.76 8.39
C ARG A 32 -11.24 -3.95 7.25
N MET A 33 -11.98 -2.92 6.89
CA MET A 33 -12.89 -2.97 5.74
C MET A 33 -12.13 -3.07 4.42
N LEU A 34 -10.98 -2.41 4.34
CA LEU A 34 -10.15 -2.41 3.14
C LEU A 34 -9.38 -3.72 2.95
N ALA A 35 -9.04 -4.41 4.04
CA ALA A 35 -8.19 -5.60 3.99
C ALA A 35 -8.65 -6.66 2.98
N PRO A 36 -9.92 -7.12 2.97
CA PRO A 36 -10.34 -8.12 1.98
C PRO A 36 -10.27 -7.59 0.54
N VAL A 37 -10.50 -6.31 0.33
CA VAL A 37 -10.39 -5.70 -1.00
C VAL A 37 -8.94 -5.78 -1.48
N LEU A 38 -7.99 -5.46 -0.61
CA LEU A 38 -6.58 -5.52 -0.95
C LEU A 38 -6.08 -6.95 -1.17
N GLU A 39 -6.64 -7.93 -0.46
CA GLU A 39 -6.32 -9.33 -0.73
C GLU A 39 -6.71 -9.71 -2.15
N GLU A 40 -7.89 -9.29 -2.60
CA GLU A 40 -8.33 -9.54 -3.96
C GLU A 40 -7.45 -8.83 -4.98
N VAL A 41 -7.11 -7.57 -4.74
CA VAL A 41 -6.23 -6.77 -5.60
C VAL A 41 -4.84 -7.41 -5.68
N SER A 42 -4.30 -7.83 -4.55
CA SER A 42 -2.99 -8.47 -4.48
C SER A 42 -2.94 -9.75 -5.33
N ALA A 43 -3.97 -10.58 -5.25
CA ALA A 43 -4.04 -11.82 -6.01
C ALA A 43 -4.21 -11.55 -7.50
N GLU A 44 -5.06 -10.58 -7.84
CA GLU A 44 -5.41 -10.27 -9.22
C GLU A 44 -4.24 -9.65 -10.00
N TYR A 45 -3.40 -8.86 -9.33
CA TYR A 45 -2.31 -8.13 -9.97
C TYR A 45 -0.93 -8.56 -9.51
N GLU A 46 -0.76 -9.79 -9.03
CA GLU A 46 0.49 -10.24 -8.44
C GLU A 46 1.70 -10.19 -9.39
N SER A 47 1.48 -10.25 -10.70
CA SER A 47 2.55 -10.15 -11.70
C SER A 47 2.80 -8.71 -12.16
N VAL A 48 1.96 -7.76 -11.74
CA VAL A 48 2.02 -6.36 -12.18
C VAL A 48 2.74 -5.50 -11.13
N PHE A 49 2.40 -5.68 -9.86
CA PHE A 49 3.03 -4.95 -8.76
C PHE A 49 3.02 -5.82 -7.49
N ILE A 50 3.90 -5.45 -6.57
CA ILE A 50 3.97 -6.09 -5.26
C ILE A 50 3.02 -5.34 -4.33
N THR A 51 2.21 -6.09 -3.58
CA THR A 51 1.35 -5.48 -2.56
C THR A 51 1.93 -5.79 -1.18
N ALA A 52 2.10 -4.75 -0.38
CA ALA A 52 2.64 -4.86 0.97
C ALA A 52 1.73 -4.13 1.94
N LYS A 53 1.75 -4.54 3.19
CA LYS A 53 1.03 -3.86 4.27
C LYS A 53 2.02 -3.49 5.36
N LEU A 54 1.88 -2.29 5.90
CA LEU A 54 2.75 -1.76 6.94
C LEU A 54 1.90 -1.31 8.12
N ASN A 55 2.09 -1.99 9.26
CA ASN A 55 1.41 -1.60 10.50
C ASN A 55 2.05 -0.31 11.02
N SER A 56 1.30 0.79 10.96
CA SER A 56 1.81 2.12 11.28
C SER A 56 2.18 2.28 12.77
N ASP A 57 1.50 1.55 13.65
CA ASP A 57 1.81 1.62 15.08
C ASP A 57 3.15 0.94 15.39
N GLU A 58 3.44 -0.17 14.72
CA GLU A 58 4.69 -0.92 14.91
C GLU A 58 5.85 -0.37 14.08
N ASN A 59 5.55 0.43 13.07
CA ASN A 59 6.55 0.95 12.13
C ASN A 59 6.33 2.44 11.91
N SER A 60 6.21 3.19 13.00
CA SER A 60 5.89 4.60 12.97
C SER A 60 6.95 5.46 12.29
N GLU A 61 8.20 5.01 12.29
CA GLU A 61 9.29 5.73 11.63
C GLU A 61 9.03 5.90 10.13
N ILE A 62 8.66 4.82 9.46
CA ILE A 62 8.37 4.87 8.02
C ILE A 62 7.08 5.65 7.76
N ALA A 63 6.06 5.45 8.56
CA ALA A 63 4.80 6.19 8.41
C ALA A 63 5.04 7.70 8.54
N PHE A 64 5.82 8.10 9.53
CA PHE A 64 6.17 9.50 9.75
C PHE A 64 6.99 10.06 8.58
N LYS A 65 8.01 9.31 8.14
CA LYS A 65 8.87 9.73 7.03
C LYS A 65 8.07 10.01 5.75
N HIS A 66 7.04 9.22 5.49
CA HIS A 66 6.22 9.39 4.30
C HIS A 66 4.97 10.24 4.55
N GLU A 67 4.92 10.92 5.70
CA GLU A 67 3.86 11.85 6.04
C GLU A 67 2.47 11.22 5.98
N VAL A 68 2.35 10.01 6.46
CA VAL A 68 1.06 9.32 6.56
C VAL A 68 0.37 9.84 7.82
N ARG A 69 -0.67 10.66 7.64
CA ARG A 69 -1.37 11.34 8.74
C ARG A 69 -2.72 10.73 9.06
N SER A 70 -3.23 9.92 8.17
CA SER A 70 -4.49 9.21 8.37
C SER A 70 -4.36 7.82 7.77
N ILE A 71 -5.16 6.87 8.28
CA ILE A 71 -5.15 5.49 7.80
C ILE A 71 -6.58 5.04 7.53
N PRO A 72 -6.77 4.13 6.56
CA PRO A 72 -5.74 3.58 5.69
C PRO A 72 -5.26 4.59 4.65
N THR A 73 -3.99 4.51 4.30
CA THR A 73 -3.43 5.24 3.17
C THR A 73 -2.69 4.24 2.29
N LEU A 74 -3.01 4.25 1.00
CA LEU A 74 -2.30 3.46 0.00
C LEU A 74 -1.31 4.37 -0.71
N ILE A 75 -0.04 3.95 -0.76
CA ILE A 75 0.98 4.67 -1.51
C ILE A 75 1.56 3.73 -2.55
N LEU A 76 1.59 4.18 -3.79
CA LEU A 76 2.21 3.43 -4.88
C LEU A 76 3.60 4.00 -5.15
N PHE A 77 4.60 3.13 -5.11
CA PHE A 77 5.99 3.47 -5.38
C PHE A 77 6.43 2.83 -6.69
N LYS A 78 7.21 3.58 -7.47
CA LYS A 78 7.90 3.04 -8.65
C LYS A 78 9.36 3.44 -8.54
N SER A 79 10.26 2.46 -8.65
CA SER A 79 11.70 2.70 -8.54
C SER A 79 12.06 3.48 -7.28
N GLY A 80 11.40 3.13 -6.17
CA GLY A 80 11.66 3.73 -4.87
C GLY A 80 11.01 5.09 -4.64
N ILE A 81 10.27 5.62 -5.61
CA ILE A 81 9.69 6.96 -5.55
C ILE A 81 8.17 6.87 -5.47
N GLU A 82 7.57 7.63 -4.56
CA GLU A 82 6.12 7.73 -4.49
C GLU A 82 5.58 8.39 -5.75
N VAL A 83 4.65 7.70 -6.43
CA VAL A 83 4.02 8.24 -7.65
C VAL A 83 2.56 8.57 -7.45
N ALA A 84 1.90 7.99 -6.44
CA ALA A 84 0.49 8.26 -6.16
C ALA A 84 0.13 7.83 -4.75
N ARG A 85 -0.89 8.46 -4.17
CA ARG A 85 -1.45 8.00 -2.89
C ARG A 85 -2.96 8.20 -2.85
N MET A 86 -3.60 7.36 -2.07
CA MET A 86 -5.05 7.37 -1.89
C MET A 86 -5.34 7.12 -0.40
N THR A 87 -6.19 7.94 0.18
CA THR A 87 -6.51 7.85 1.61
C THR A 87 -7.96 7.40 1.78
N GLY A 88 -8.19 6.55 2.77
CA GLY A 88 -9.51 6.04 3.11
C GLY A 88 -9.82 4.70 2.48
N ALA A 89 -10.85 4.03 3.00
CA ALA A 89 -11.29 2.73 2.51
C ALA A 89 -12.19 2.93 1.30
N LYS A 90 -11.61 2.86 0.12
CA LYS A 90 -12.34 2.98 -1.14
C LYS A 90 -12.80 1.62 -1.64
N PRO A 91 -13.90 1.55 -2.39
CA PRO A 91 -14.33 0.29 -2.99
C PRO A 91 -13.35 -0.19 -4.06
N LYS A 92 -13.37 -1.49 -4.34
CA LYS A 92 -12.46 -2.11 -5.29
C LYS A 92 -12.44 -1.43 -6.67
N PRO A 93 -13.59 -1.05 -7.28
CA PRO A 93 -13.57 -0.38 -8.57
C PRO A 93 -12.79 0.94 -8.56
N ALA A 94 -12.89 1.70 -7.46
CA ALA A 94 -12.19 2.98 -7.34
C ALA A 94 -10.68 2.75 -7.24
N ILE A 95 -10.27 1.73 -6.48
CA ILE A 95 -8.87 1.37 -6.35
C ILE A 95 -8.31 0.88 -7.69
N GLY A 96 -9.06 0.05 -8.39
CA GLY A 96 -8.68 -0.44 -9.71
C GLY A 96 -8.49 0.67 -10.73
N ALA A 97 -9.43 1.63 -10.76
CA ALA A 97 -9.33 2.78 -11.66
C ALA A 97 -8.12 3.64 -11.35
N TRP A 98 -7.87 3.88 -10.06
CA TRP A 98 -6.71 4.64 -9.61
C TRP A 98 -5.39 3.95 -9.98
N LEU A 99 -5.29 2.64 -9.75
CA LEU A 99 -4.11 1.88 -10.13
C LEU A 99 -3.89 1.91 -11.64
N GLY A 100 -4.96 1.81 -12.42
CA GLY A 100 -4.88 1.84 -13.88
C GLY A 100 -4.33 3.14 -14.45
N GLU A 101 -4.37 4.22 -13.68
CA GLU A 101 -3.76 5.50 -14.08
C GLU A 101 -2.24 5.47 -13.98
N HIS A 102 -1.68 4.52 -13.24
CA HIS A 102 -0.25 4.52 -12.91
C HIS A 102 0.48 3.24 -13.31
N VAL A 103 -0.22 2.14 -13.46
CA VAL A 103 0.38 0.86 -13.86
C VAL A 103 -0.44 0.23 -14.96
N GLU A 104 0.19 -0.65 -15.76
CA GLU A 104 -0.53 -1.40 -16.78
C GLU A 104 -1.19 -2.61 -16.13
N VAL A 105 -2.49 -2.59 -16.10
CA VAL A 105 -3.29 -3.65 -15.50
C VAL A 105 -4.14 -4.38 -16.52
#